data_90f20384e4997de69976f8e6b7f203ca
#
_entry.id   90f20384e4997de69976f8e6b7f203ca
#
_cell.length_a   1.000
_cell.length_b   1.000
_cell.length_c   1.000
_cell.angle_alpha   90.00
_cell.angle_beta   90.00
_cell.angle_gamma   90.00
#
_symmetry.space_group_name_H-M   'P 1'
#
loop_
_entity.id
_entity.type
_entity.pdbx_description
1 polymer ?
#
loop_
_entity_poly.entity_id
_entity_poly.type
_entity_poly.pdbx_seq_one_letter_code
_entity_poly.pdbx_strand_id
1 'polypeptide(L)'
;MRNQIVIADALGGSVRIHAVDTTDIVEEARKLHHCMATSAAALGRTLTVTAIMGSDLKNSYEKVTCIFNGHGPAGTILAQADGSGNVKGFIGDPAIYLVREDGHLDVGKAIGTNGTLTVTRDMGLKEPFSGMVNIQTGEVGDDFAYYYAISEQAPSVVNVGVLVNPDGSILAAGGFILQLLPNATEEVISACEAVAAKMRPVSTLISEGMSIEDIIHMYFTDANILEHKDVRWYCGCSHEHYKDALATLSEHDLQEMIDDSKGADIHCQYCNKEYQFTPEELKEVLELKQRG
;
A
#
# COMPACT_ATOMS: atom_id res chain seq x y z
N MET A 1 -9.85 9.72 -14.27
CA MET A 1 -8.73 10.53 -13.76
C MET A 1 -7.79 9.62 -13.03
N ARG A 2 -6.47 9.70 -13.29
CA ARG A 2 -5.47 8.90 -12.57
C ARG A 2 -5.22 9.47 -11.19
N ASN A 3 -4.76 8.62 -10.29
CA ASN A 3 -4.38 8.99 -8.91
C ASN A 3 -5.51 9.65 -8.11
N GLN A 4 -6.73 9.19 -8.35
CA GLN A 4 -7.91 9.66 -7.62
C GLN A 4 -8.75 8.45 -7.20
N ILE A 5 -9.01 8.33 -5.90
CA ILE A 5 -9.89 7.33 -5.34
C ILE A 5 -11.31 7.83 -5.47
N VAL A 6 -12.16 7.05 -6.10
CA VAL A 6 -13.60 7.31 -6.19
C VAL A 6 -14.30 6.48 -5.11
N ILE A 7 -15.06 7.14 -4.26
CA ILE A 7 -15.88 6.52 -3.23
C ILE A 7 -17.34 6.63 -3.64
N ALA A 8 -18.04 5.50 -3.64
CA ALA A 8 -19.44 5.42 -4.01
C ALA A 8 -20.23 4.55 -3.03
N ASP A 9 -21.54 4.69 -3.03
CA ASP A 9 -22.46 3.72 -2.49
C ASP A 9 -23.33 3.10 -3.60
N ALA A 10 -23.91 1.94 -3.32
CA ALA A 10 -24.80 1.25 -4.25
C ALA A 10 -25.80 0.37 -3.48
N LEU A 11 -26.77 -0.21 -4.22
CA LEU A 11 -27.79 -1.10 -3.69
C LEU A 11 -28.53 -0.45 -2.50
N GLY A 12 -29.01 0.78 -2.74
CA GLY A 12 -29.75 1.55 -1.73
C GLY A 12 -28.90 1.94 -0.52
N GLY A 13 -27.59 2.12 -0.67
CA GLY A 13 -26.67 2.47 0.41
C GLY A 13 -26.26 1.31 1.28
N SER A 14 -26.50 0.06 0.85
CA SER A 14 -26.09 -1.15 1.59
C SER A 14 -24.68 -1.60 1.28
N VAL A 15 -24.02 -0.97 0.30
CA VAL A 15 -22.68 -1.32 -0.18
C VAL A 15 -21.85 -0.05 -0.31
N ARG A 16 -20.60 -0.12 0.16
CA ARG A 16 -19.58 0.91 -0.06
C ARG A 16 -18.58 0.41 -1.09
N ILE A 17 -18.25 1.28 -2.03
CA ILE A 17 -17.29 1.00 -3.10
C ILE A 17 -16.15 2.02 -3.00
N HIS A 18 -14.91 1.52 -3.06
CA HIS A 18 -13.70 2.31 -3.25
C HIS A 18 -13.00 1.81 -4.50
N ALA A 19 -12.75 2.67 -5.46
CA ALA A 19 -12.03 2.27 -6.66
C ALA A 19 -11.01 3.35 -7.06
N VAL A 20 -9.87 2.91 -7.64
CA VAL A 20 -8.74 3.81 -7.94
C VAL A 20 -7.92 3.30 -9.12
N ASP A 21 -7.41 4.22 -9.95
CA ASP A 21 -6.30 4.02 -10.88
C ASP A 21 -5.01 4.53 -10.22
N THR A 22 -4.08 3.60 -9.91
CA THR A 22 -2.80 3.88 -9.27
C THR A 22 -1.61 3.70 -10.22
N THR A 23 -1.84 3.70 -11.53
CA THR A 23 -0.81 3.41 -12.54
C THR A 23 0.45 4.25 -12.36
N ASP A 24 0.31 5.56 -12.18
CA ASP A 24 1.46 6.45 -12.04
C ASP A 24 2.19 6.26 -10.69
N ILE A 25 1.45 5.94 -9.62
CA ILE A 25 2.02 5.66 -8.29
C ILE A 25 2.87 4.39 -8.33
N VAL A 26 2.35 3.33 -8.97
CA VAL A 26 3.05 2.06 -9.08
C VAL A 26 4.27 2.18 -10.00
N GLU A 27 4.15 2.95 -11.09
CA GLU A 27 5.29 3.21 -11.98
C GLU A 27 6.39 4.01 -11.26
N GLU A 28 6.04 4.99 -10.43
CA GLU A 28 7.00 5.73 -9.61
C GLU A 28 7.71 4.80 -8.63
N ALA A 29 6.96 3.97 -7.89
CA ALA A 29 7.53 2.99 -6.97
C ALA A 29 8.47 2.00 -7.69
N ARG A 30 8.05 1.48 -8.87
CA ARG A 30 8.86 0.59 -9.69
C ARG A 30 10.20 1.23 -10.07
N LYS A 31 10.18 2.50 -10.50
CA LYS A 31 11.39 3.23 -10.89
C LYS A 31 12.32 3.46 -9.69
N LEU A 32 11.78 3.93 -8.58
CA LEU A 32 12.55 4.23 -7.37
C LEU A 32 13.24 2.99 -6.81
N HIS A 33 12.57 1.84 -6.83
CA HIS A 33 13.10 0.59 -6.29
C HIS A 33 13.75 -0.31 -7.35
N HIS A 34 13.75 0.09 -8.63
CA HIS A 34 14.25 -0.73 -9.74
C HIS A 34 13.58 -2.11 -9.80
N CYS A 35 12.27 -2.18 -9.54
CA CYS A 35 11.55 -3.44 -9.48
C CYS A 35 11.47 -4.14 -10.83
N MET A 36 11.71 -5.46 -10.83
CA MET A 36 11.31 -6.36 -11.91
C MET A 36 9.79 -6.62 -11.84
N ALA A 37 9.23 -7.22 -12.90
CA ALA A 37 7.79 -7.29 -13.10
C ALA A 37 7.01 -7.90 -11.92
N THR A 38 7.47 -9.01 -11.34
CA THR A 38 6.76 -9.66 -10.23
C THR A 38 6.84 -8.84 -8.95
N SER A 39 8.02 -8.28 -8.63
CA SER A 39 8.18 -7.37 -7.51
C SER A 39 7.34 -6.10 -7.66
N ALA A 40 7.30 -5.52 -8.87
CA ALA A 40 6.46 -4.36 -9.18
C ALA A 40 4.97 -4.66 -9.00
N ALA A 41 4.52 -5.85 -9.42
CA ALA A 41 3.13 -6.28 -9.23
C ALA A 41 2.81 -6.50 -7.73
N ALA A 42 3.68 -7.14 -6.98
CA ALA A 42 3.49 -7.39 -5.55
C ALA A 42 3.43 -6.08 -4.75
N LEU A 43 4.43 -5.20 -4.92
CA LEU A 43 4.47 -3.89 -4.27
C LEU A 43 3.30 -3.01 -4.72
N GLY A 44 3.02 -2.96 -6.02
CA GLY A 44 1.98 -2.11 -6.59
C GLY A 44 0.57 -2.48 -6.12
N ARG A 45 0.24 -3.77 -6.05
CA ARG A 45 -1.03 -4.23 -5.48
C ARG A 45 -1.15 -3.85 -4.00
N THR A 46 -0.07 -4.02 -3.22
CA THR A 46 -0.05 -3.64 -1.80
C THR A 46 -0.22 -2.13 -1.62
N LEU A 47 0.48 -1.31 -2.40
CA LEU A 47 0.33 0.15 -2.40
C LEU A 47 -1.10 0.57 -2.71
N THR A 48 -1.72 -0.07 -3.71
CA THR A 48 -3.08 0.25 -4.16
C THR A 48 -4.11 -0.01 -3.05
N VAL A 49 -4.09 -1.18 -2.42
CA VAL A 49 -5.01 -1.48 -1.31
C VAL A 49 -4.74 -0.57 -0.12
N THR A 50 -3.47 -0.32 0.20
CA THR A 50 -3.10 0.58 1.31
C THR A 50 -3.56 2.01 1.05
N ALA A 51 -3.48 2.51 -0.19
CA ALA A 51 -4.01 3.82 -0.57
C ALA A 51 -5.53 3.91 -0.37
N ILE A 52 -6.27 2.87 -0.76
CA ILE A 52 -7.71 2.78 -0.51
C ILE A 52 -8.00 2.81 1.00
N MET A 53 -7.30 1.99 1.80
CA MET A 53 -7.47 2.00 3.26
C MET A 53 -7.12 3.36 3.88
N GLY A 54 -6.13 4.06 3.32
CA GLY A 54 -5.77 5.44 3.72
C GLY A 54 -6.89 6.44 3.46
N SER A 55 -7.71 6.21 2.45
CA SER A 55 -8.84 7.10 2.14
C SER A 55 -9.95 7.12 3.20
N ASP A 56 -10.01 6.11 4.06
CA ASP A 56 -10.94 6.04 5.18
C ASP A 56 -10.46 6.81 6.43
N LEU A 57 -9.20 7.25 6.45
CA LEU A 57 -8.64 8.04 7.53
C LEU A 57 -9.24 9.46 7.53
N LYS A 58 -9.51 9.98 8.73
CA LYS A 58 -10.22 11.26 8.90
C LYS A 58 -9.27 12.45 9.01
N ASN A 59 -8.10 12.23 9.57
CA ASN A 59 -7.13 13.29 9.84
C ASN A 59 -5.83 13.06 9.08
N SER A 60 -5.19 14.13 8.64
CA SER A 60 -3.96 14.07 7.84
C SER A 60 -2.78 13.39 8.53
N TYR A 61 -2.75 13.39 9.87
CA TYR A 61 -1.70 12.74 10.66
C TYR A 61 -1.94 11.25 10.89
N GLU A 62 -3.17 10.76 10.68
CA GLU A 62 -3.48 9.34 10.80
C GLU A 62 -2.81 8.55 9.69
N LYS A 63 -2.41 7.31 10.00
CA LYS A 63 -1.68 6.45 9.06
C LYS A 63 -2.21 5.03 9.10
N VAL A 64 -2.16 4.38 7.96
CA VAL A 64 -2.33 2.93 7.85
C VAL A 64 -1.06 2.33 7.24
N THR A 65 -0.55 1.26 7.84
CA THR A 65 0.62 0.53 7.37
C THR A 65 0.25 -0.93 7.18
N CYS A 66 0.49 -1.44 5.98
CA CYS A 66 0.26 -2.84 5.61
C CYS A 66 1.61 -3.52 5.37
N ILE A 67 1.82 -4.68 5.99
CA ILE A 67 3.06 -5.45 5.91
C ILE A 67 2.74 -6.89 5.53
N PHE A 68 3.24 -7.33 4.39
CA PHE A 68 3.33 -8.74 4.03
C PHE A 68 4.70 -9.29 4.42
N ASN A 69 4.71 -10.36 5.18
CA ASN A 69 5.90 -11.15 5.46
C ASN A 69 5.55 -12.63 5.36
N GLY A 70 5.53 -13.14 4.13
CA GLY A 70 5.15 -14.53 3.81
C GLY A 70 6.35 -15.47 3.71
N HIS A 71 7.57 -14.99 4.01
CA HIS A 71 8.83 -15.72 3.85
C HIS A 71 9.09 -16.24 2.44
N GLY A 72 8.45 -15.63 1.43
CA GLY A 72 8.79 -15.84 0.03
C GLY A 72 10.02 -15.03 -0.40
N PRO A 73 10.52 -15.23 -1.63
CA PRO A 73 11.75 -14.59 -2.12
C PRO A 73 11.67 -13.07 -2.23
N ALA A 74 10.47 -12.50 -2.34
CA ALA A 74 10.30 -11.04 -2.35
C ALA A 74 10.64 -10.35 -1.02
N GLY A 75 10.82 -11.14 0.05
CA GLY A 75 11.05 -10.60 1.39
C GLY A 75 9.83 -9.87 1.93
N THR A 76 10.08 -8.88 2.78
CA THR A 76 9.02 -8.05 3.36
C THR A 76 8.53 -7.02 2.35
N ILE A 77 7.21 -6.90 2.20
CA ILE A 77 6.58 -5.81 1.45
C ILE A 77 5.86 -4.92 2.46
N LEU A 78 6.19 -3.65 2.45
CA LEU A 78 5.55 -2.66 3.30
C LEU A 78 4.96 -1.54 2.44
N ALA A 79 3.72 -1.18 2.73
CA ALA A 79 3.08 0.01 2.19
C ALA A 79 2.45 0.82 3.33
N GLN A 80 2.50 2.14 3.23
CA GLN A 80 1.93 3.07 4.21
C GLN A 80 1.19 4.17 3.48
N ALA A 81 0.00 4.51 3.94
CA ALA A 81 -0.76 5.67 3.50
C ALA A 81 -1.16 6.54 4.69
N ASP A 82 -1.39 7.84 4.43
CA ASP A 82 -1.92 8.79 5.41
C ASP A 82 -3.25 9.40 4.97
N GLY A 83 -3.89 10.10 5.89
CA GLY A 83 -5.18 10.74 5.63
C GLY A 83 -5.13 11.95 4.68
N SER A 84 -3.93 12.34 4.20
CA SER A 84 -3.74 13.35 3.14
C SER A 84 -3.66 12.74 1.74
N GLY A 85 -3.83 11.41 1.61
CA GLY A 85 -3.72 10.71 0.35
C GLY A 85 -2.27 10.43 -0.10
N ASN A 86 -1.30 10.60 0.77
CA ASN A 86 0.07 10.21 0.48
C ASN A 86 0.24 8.71 0.68
N VAL A 87 0.90 8.03 -0.27
CA VAL A 87 1.23 6.62 -0.17
C VAL A 87 2.70 6.40 -0.50
N LYS A 88 3.33 5.48 0.20
CA LYS A 88 4.71 5.04 -0.01
C LYS A 88 4.87 3.59 0.40
N GLY A 89 5.92 2.94 -0.06
CA GLY A 89 6.20 1.55 0.32
C GLY A 89 7.55 1.09 -0.20
N PHE A 90 7.92 -0.12 0.15
CA PHE A 90 9.10 -0.79 -0.37
C PHE A 90 8.89 -2.31 -0.40
N ILE A 91 9.79 -3.00 -1.08
CA ILE A 91 9.86 -4.45 -1.17
C ILE A 91 11.28 -4.91 -0.84
N GLY A 92 11.42 -6.01 -0.11
CA GLY A 92 12.71 -6.51 0.36
C GLY A 92 13.66 -6.91 -0.78
N ASP A 93 13.15 -7.63 -1.79
CA ASP A 93 13.90 -7.94 -3.01
C ASP A 93 13.15 -7.43 -4.24
N PRO A 94 13.61 -6.33 -4.85
CA PRO A 94 13.03 -5.78 -6.06
C PRO A 94 13.38 -6.57 -7.33
N ALA A 95 14.34 -7.48 -7.30
CA ALA A 95 14.85 -8.19 -8.46
C ALA A 95 14.08 -9.50 -8.78
N ILE A 96 12.96 -9.75 -8.13
CA ILE A 96 12.17 -10.97 -8.34
C ILE A 96 11.38 -10.93 -9.64
N TYR A 97 11.63 -11.94 -10.48
CA TYR A 97 10.85 -12.23 -11.70
C TYR A 97 10.44 -13.68 -11.71
N LEU A 98 9.19 -13.94 -11.37
CA LEU A 98 8.56 -15.25 -11.33
C LEU A 98 7.32 -15.25 -12.20
N VAL A 99 7.18 -16.25 -13.04
CA VAL A 99 6.06 -16.41 -13.99
C VAL A 99 5.49 -17.81 -13.84
N ARG A 100 4.17 -17.92 -13.83
CA ARG A 100 3.44 -19.19 -13.83
C ARG A 100 3.49 -19.84 -15.23
N GLU A 101 3.13 -21.10 -15.33
CA GLU A 101 3.03 -21.83 -16.61
C GLU A 101 2.04 -21.19 -17.59
N ASP A 102 1.02 -20.50 -17.08
CA ASP A 102 0.02 -19.78 -17.87
C ASP A 102 0.49 -18.38 -18.36
N GLY A 103 1.72 -18.00 -18.04
CA GLY A 103 2.34 -16.73 -18.42
C GLY A 103 2.03 -15.56 -17.49
N HIS A 104 1.24 -15.75 -16.43
CA HIS A 104 0.98 -14.70 -15.44
C HIS A 104 2.12 -14.58 -14.43
N LEU A 105 2.32 -13.37 -13.87
CA LEU A 105 3.29 -13.13 -12.80
C LEU A 105 2.88 -13.91 -11.55
N ASP A 106 3.82 -14.66 -10.99
CA ASP A 106 3.60 -15.49 -9.79
C ASP A 106 3.85 -14.69 -8.50
N VAL A 107 2.92 -13.79 -8.21
CA VAL A 107 2.99 -12.93 -7.02
C VAL A 107 2.83 -13.74 -5.74
N GLY A 108 1.94 -14.74 -5.74
CA GLY A 108 1.73 -15.61 -4.60
C GLY A 108 3.00 -16.32 -4.17
N LYS A 109 3.75 -16.89 -5.12
CA LYS A 109 5.04 -17.53 -4.86
C LYS A 109 6.11 -16.52 -4.43
N ALA A 110 6.08 -15.30 -4.97
CA ALA A 110 7.03 -14.24 -4.59
C ALA A 110 6.83 -13.81 -3.13
N ILE A 111 5.60 -13.63 -2.68
CA ILE A 111 5.26 -13.25 -1.30
C ILE A 111 5.44 -14.45 -0.35
N GLY A 112 4.97 -15.63 -0.76
CA GLY A 112 4.93 -16.83 0.08
C GLY A 112 3.74 -16.84 1.04
N THR A 113 3.48 -18.01 1.63
CA THR A 113 2.30 -18.24 2.50
C THR A 113 2.64 -18.65 3.93
N ASN A 114 3.93 -18.73 4.27
CA ASN A 114 4.35 -19.17 5.60
C ASN A 114 4.59 -17.97 6.54
N GLY A 115 3.59 -17.08 6.64
CA GLY A 115 3.72 -15.87 7.44
C GLY A 115 2.44 -15.07 7.53
N THR A 116 2.54 -13.75 7.69
CA THR A 116 1.42 -12.90 8.05
C THR A 116 1.27 -11.65 7.18
N LEU A 117 0.00 -11.23 7.02
CA LEU A 117 -0.39 -9.88 6.66
C LEU A 117 -0.73 -9.14 7.96
N THR A 118 -0.02 -8.05 8.23
CA THR A 118 -0.27 -7.17 9.37
C THR A 118 -0.71 -5.80 8.87
N VAL A 119 -1.82 -5.29 9.42
CA VAL A 119 -2.32 -3.95 9.14
C VAL A 119 -2.34 -3.17 10.44
N THR A 120 -1.61 -2.06 10.49
CA THR A 120 -1.51 -1.18 11.65
C THR A 120 -2.15 0.17 11.32
N ARG A 121 -3.09 0.62 12.15
CA ARG A 121 -3.73 1.94 12.07
C ARG A 121 -3.23 2.80 13.22
N ASP A 122 -2.48 3.84 12.90
CA ASP A 122 -2.05 4.88 13.84
C ASP A 122 -3.03 6.06 13.73
N MET A 123 -3.87 6.19 14.72
CA MET A 123 -4.90 7.24 14.82
C MET A 123 -4.45 8.42 15.68
N GLY A 124 -3.14 8.53 15.98
CA GLY A 124 -2.61 9.54 16.91
C GLY A 124 -2.97 9.27 18.37
N LEU A 125 -3.38 8.05 18.71
CA LEU A 125 -3.65 7.61 20.09
C LEU A 125 -2.36 7.10 20.74
N LYS A 126 -2.42 6.80 22.05
CA LYS A 126 -1.25 6.33 22.81
C LYS A 126 -0.61 5.08 22.18
N GLU A 127 -1.45 4.19 21.64
CA GLU A 127 -1.00 2.97 20.98
C GLU A 127 -1.77 2.78 19.67
N PRO A 128 -1.11 2.38 18.57
CA PRO A 128 -1.78 2.06 17.32
C PRO A 128 -2.57 0.75 17.43
N PHE A 129 -3.60 0.61 16.60
CA PHE A 129 -4.32 -0.65 16.45
C PHE A 129 -3.66 -1.51 15.39
N SER A 130 -3.39 -2.78 15.71
CA SER A 130 -2.85 -3.75 14.76
C SER A 130 -3.75 -4.97 14.64
N GLY A 131 -4.15 -5.28 13.40
CA GLY A 131 -4.77 -6.55 13.03
C GLY A 131 -3.75 -7.42 12.29
N MET A 132 -3.78 -8.72 12.53
CA MET A 132 -2.88 -9.67 11.90
C MET A 132 -3.64 -10.93 11.48
N VAL A 133 -3.37 -11.40 10.27
CA VAL A 133 -3.89 -12.68 9.77
C VAL A 133 -2.78 -13.48 9.11
N ASN A 134 -2.93 -14.81 9.09
CA ASN A 134 -2.04 -15.65 8.29
C ASN A 134 -2.33 -15.43 6.81
N ILE A 135 -1.27 -15.35 5.99
CA ILE A 135 -1.37 -15.29 4.53
C ILE A 135 -1.97 -16.61 4.04
N GLN A 136 -2.98 -16.53 3.19
CA GLN A 136 -3.71 -17.70 2.66
C GLN A 136 -3.11 -18.15 1.32
N THR A 137 -2.94 -17.23 0.40
CA THR A 137 -2.53 -17.52 -0.99
C THR A 137 -1.25 -16.79 -1.41
N GLY A 138 -0.90 -15.70 -0.75
CA GLY A 138 0.12 -14.75 -1.20
C GLY A 138 -0.36 -13.85 -2.35
N GLU A 139 -1.59 -14.06 -2.87
CA GLU A 139 -2.22 -13.11 -3.76
C GLU A 139 -2.82 -11.97 -2.94
N VAL A 140 -2.34 -10.76 -3.20
CA VAL A 140 -2.64 -9.58 -2.35
C VAL A 140 -4.15 -9.36 -2.18
N GLY A 141 -4.94 -9.53 -3.25
CA GLY A 141 -6.39 -9.34 -3.20
C GLY A 141 -7.08 -10.34 -2.28
N ASP A 142 -6.72 -11.62 -2.37
CA ASP A 142 -7.31 -12.69 -1.57
C ASP A 142 -6.97 -12.52 -0.09
N ASP A 143 -5.71 -12.21 0.21
CA ASP A 143 -5.25 -12.05 1.59
C ASP A 143 -5.84 -10.81 2.26
N PHE A 144 -6.05 -9.71 1.53
CA PHE A 144 -6.80 -8.57 2.05
C PHE A 144 -8.30 -8.84 2.21
N ALA A 145 -8.92 -9.60 1.29
CA ALA A 145 -10.31 -10.03 1.46
C ALA A 145 -10.47 -10.87 2.74
N TYR A 146 -9.52 -11.78 3.00
CA TYR A 146 -9.47 -12.54 4.23
C TYR A 146 -9.23 -11.66 5.47
N TYR A 147 -8.31 -10.68 5.39
CA TYR A 147 -8.08 -9.71 6.45
C TYR A 147 -9.36 -8.92 6.81
N TYR A 148 -10.06 -8.40 5.81
CA TYR A 148 -11.31 -7.68 6.03
C TYR A 148 -12.37 -8.55 6.70
N ALA A 149 -12.50 -9.81 6.28
CA ALA A 149 -13.49 -10.72 6.85
C ALA A 149 -13.18 -11.08 8.30
N ILE A 150 -11.91 -11.37 8.64
CA ILE A 150 -11.53 -11.92 9.94
C ILE A 150 -11.17 -10.83 10.95
N SER A 151 -10.39 -9.83 10.53
CA SER A 151 -9.88 -8.79 11.43
C SER A 151 -10.80 -7.58 11.53
N GLU A 152 -11.35 -7.12 10.41
CA GLU A 152 -12.26 -5.97 10.38
C GLU A 152 -13.74 -6.38 10.54
N GLN A 153 -14.06 -7.67 10.43
CA GLN A 153 -15.43 -8.19 10.44
C GLN A 153 -16.34 -7.53 9.40
N ALA A 154 -15.77 -7.12 8.29
CA ALA A 154 -16.41 -6.45 7.17
C ALA A 154 -16.15 -7.25 5.88
N PRO A 155 -16.97 -8.27 5.55
CA PRO A 155 -16.78 -9.05 4.33
C PRO A 155 -16.69 -8.15 3.10
N SER A 156 -15.60 -8.32 2.35
CA SER A 156 -15.26 -7.43 1.24
C SER A 156 -14.80 -8.21 0.02
N VAL A 157 -15.12 -7.72 -1.17
CA VAL A 157 -14.51 -8.15 -2.41
C VAL A 157 -13.33 -7.23 -2.69
N VAL A 158 -12.15 -7.80 -2.88
CA VAL A 158 -10.93 -7.04 -3.20
C VAL A 158 -10.41 -7.45 -4.57
N ASN A 159 -10.60 -6.60 -5.57
CA ASN A 159 -10.07 -6.78 -6.91
C ASN A 159 -8.93 -5.78 -7.10
N VAL A 160 -7.69 -6.25 -7.11
CA VAL A 160 -6.50 -5.41 -7.27
C VAL A 160 -5.57 -6.04 -8.31
N GLY A 161 -5.04 -5.21 -9.21
CA GLY A 161 -4.23 -5.70 -10.30
C GLY A 161 -3.16 -4.71 -10.74
N VAL A 162 -2.07 -5.27 -11.27
CA VAL A 162 -0.99 -4.55 -11.94
C VAL A 162 -0.64 -5.29 -13.22
N LEU A 163 -0.71 -4.60 -14.34
CA LEU A 163 -0.25 -5.08 -15.64
C LEU A 163 1.10 -4.43 -15.97
N VAL A 164 2.04 -5.25 -16.38
CA VAL A 164 3.41 -4.84 -16.70
C VAL A 164 3.67 -5.08 -18.18
N ASN A 165 4.20 -4.07 -18.85
CA ASN A 165 4.61 -4.17 -20.25
C ASN A 165 5.86 -5.05 -20.41
N PRO A 166 6.14 -5.55 -21.63
CA PRO A 166 7.35 -6.33 -21.91
C PRO A 166 8.68 -5.58 -21.59
N ASP A 167 8.67 -4.27 -21.62
CA ASP A 167 9.83 -3.42 -21.25
C ASP A 167 9.96 -3.20 -19.73
N GLY A 168 9.04 -3.77 -18.95
CA GLY A 168 9.00 -3.66 -17.50
C GLY A 168 8.24 -2.45 -16.97
N SER A 169 7.80 -1.51 -17.80
CA SER A 169 6.98 -0.36 -17.36
C SER A 169 5.56 -0.80 -16.96
N ILE A 170 4.89 -0.01 -16.13
CA ILE A 170 3.52 -0.31 -15.70
C ILE A 170 2.54 0.13 -16.80
N LEU A 171 1.81 -0.82 -17.35
CA LEU A 171 0.74 -0.56 -18.31
C LEU A 171 -0.50 0.02 -17.62
N ALA A 172 -0.95 -0.64 -16.56
CA ALA A 172 -2.10 -0.24 -15.76
C ALA A 172 -2.02 -0.86 -14.36
N ALA A 173 -2.41 -0.10 -13.36
CA ALA A 173 -2.54 -0.57 -11.99
C ALA A 173 -3.78 0.06 -11.34
N GLY A 174 -4.51 -0.70 -10.54
CA GLY A 174 -5.66 -0.17 -9.83
C GLY A 174 -6.30 -1.18 -8.90
N GLY A 175 -7.27 -0.69 -8.15
CA GLY A 175 -8.02 -1.47 -7.18
C GLY A 175 -9.50 -1.10 -7.15
N PHE A 176 -10.30 -2.08 -6.78
CA PHE A 176 -11.73 -1.97 -6.55
C PHE A 176 -12.06 -2.78 -5.30
N ILE A 177 -12.50 -2.12 -4.25
CA ILE A 177 -12.92 -2.74 -3.00
C ILE A 177 -14.42 -2.49 -2.81
N LEU A 178 -15.16 -3.57 -2.64
CA LEU A 178 -16.58 -3.59 -2.35
C LEU A 178 -16.79 -4.09 -0.93
N GLN A 179 -17.41 -3.30 -0.09
CA GLN A 179 -17.71 -3.66 1.31
C GLN A 179 -19.21 -3.68 1.54
N LEU A 180 -19.68 -4.77 2.16
CA LEU A 180 -21.03 -4.83 2.70
C LEU A 180 -21.13 -3.94 3.94
N LEU A 181 -22.13 -3.07 3.99
CA LEU A 181 -22.41 -2.25 5.17
C LEU A 181 -23.27 -3.03 6.17
N PRO A 182 -23.23 -2.66 7.47
CA PRO A 182 -24.11 -3.28 8.47
C PRO A 182 -25.56 -3.28 8.03
N ASN A 183 -26.25 -4.39 8.23
CA ASN A 183 -27.64 -4.63 7.84
C ASN A 183 -27.88 -4.88 6.33
N ALA A 184 -26.85 -5.22 5.54
CA ALA A 184 -27.06 -5.74 4.20
C ALA A 184 -27.95 -6.98 4.23
N THR A 185 -28.98 -7.03 3.37
CA THR A 185 -29.89 -8.18 3.28
C THR A 185 -29.25 -9.32 2.49
N GLU A 186 -29.81 -10.53 2.58
CA GLU A 186 -29.37 -11.69 1.80
C GLU A 186 -29.42 -11.44 0.29
N GLU A 187 -30.38 -10.64 -0.18
CA GLU A 187 -30.49 -10.24 -1.60
C GLU A 187 -29.30 -9.37 -2.00
N VAL A 188 -28.87 -8.42 -1.14
CA VAL A 188 -27.69 -7.57 -1.37
C VAL A 188 -26.42 -8.42 -1.38
N ILE A 189 -26.27 -9.34 -0.43
CA ILE A 189 -25.12 -10.25 -0.37
C ILE A 189 -25.05 -11.06 -1.66
N SER A 190 -26.14 -11.71 -2.07
CA SER A 190 -26.21 -12.50 -3.30
C SER A 190 -25.90 -11.67 -4.56
N ALA A 191 -26.37 -10.41 -4.60
CA ALA A 191 -26.05 -9.49 -5.70
C ALA A 191 -24.53 -9.18 -5.76
N CYS A 192 -23.89 -8.93 -4.61
CA CYS A 192 -22.46 -8.67 -4.54
C CYS A 192 -21.62 -9.91 -4.93
N GLU A 193 -22.03 -11.11 -4.52
CA GLU A 193 -21.41 -12.36 -4.93
C GLU A 193 -21.51 -12.57 -6.44
N ALA A 194 -22.67 -12.29 -7.04
CA ALA A 194 -22.88 -12.37 -8.46
C ALA A 194 -22.02 -11.37 -9.25
N VAL A 195 -21.78 -10.18 -8.71
CA VAL A 195 -20.85 -9.20 -9.26
C VAL A 195 -19.44 -9.70 -9.14
N ALA A 196 -19.00 -10.14 -7.95
CA ALA A 196 -17.66 -10.65 -7.70
C ALA A 196 -17.28 -11.79 -8.67
N ALA A 197 -18.20 -12.74 -8.90
CA ALA A 197 -18.00 -13.87 -9.80
C ALA A 197 -17.81 -13.48 -11.28
N LYS A 198 -18.26 -12.30 -11.69
CA LYS A 198 -18.19 -11.78 -13.07
C LYS A 198 -17.19 -10.65 -13.23
N MET A 199 -16.60 -10.20 -12.13
CA MET A 199 -15.72 -9.04 -12.13
C MET A 199 -14.44 -9.34 -12.88
N ARG A 200 -14.15 -8.56 -13.92
CA ARG A 200 -12.89 -8.60 -14.66
C ARG A 200 -11.79 -7.93 -13.82
N PRO A 201 -10.51 -8.30 -14.02
CA PRO A 201 -9.43 -7.58 -13.35
C PRO A 201 -9.50 -6.08 -13.63
N VAL A 202 -9.49 -5.26 -12.57
CA VAL A 202 -9.63 -3.80 -12.69
C VAL A 202 -8.49 -3.20 -13.53
N SER A 203 -7.28 -3.72 -13.41
CA SER A 203 -6.13 -3.28 -14.23
C SER A 203 -6.35 -3.52 -15.72
N THR A 204 -7.05 -4.58 -16.10
CA THR A 204 -7.43 -4.83 -17.51
C THR A 204 -8.41 -3.77 -18.00
N LEU A 205 -9.44 -3.45 -17.23
CA LEU A 205 -10.44 -2.43 -17.60
C LEU A 205 -9.78 -1.04 -17.74
N ILE A 206 -8.87 -0.69 -16.83
CA ILE A 206 -8.07 0.54 -16.92
C ILE A 206 -7.22 0.53 -18.20
N SER A 207 -6.55 -0.58 -18.54
CA SER A 207 -5.72 -0.68 -19.75
C SER A 207 -6.51 -0.55 -21.04
N GLU A 208 -7.80 -0.89 -21.01
CA GLU A 208 -8.75 -0.69 -22.12
C GLU A 208 -9.27 0.76 -22.20
N GLY A 209 -8.85 1.63 -21.29
CA GLY A 209 -9.20 3.07 -21.29
C GLY A 209 -10.47 3.42 -20.53
N MET A 210 -11.04 2.49 -19.74
CA MET A 210 -12.20 2.80 -18.90
C MET A 210 -11.80 3.71 -17.74
N SER A 211 -12.63 4.69 -17.44
CA SER A 211 -12.49 5.49 -16.23
C SER A 211 -12.94 4.70 -15.00
N ILE A 212 -12.49 5.11 -13.82
CA ILE A 212 -12.88 4.45 -12.56
C ILE A 212 -14.39 4.55 -12.33
N GLU A 213 -15.00 5.68 -12.67
CA GLU A 213 -16.47 5.84 -12.57
C GLU A 213 -17.22 4.91 -13.55
N ASP A 214 -16.71 4.76 -14.80
CA ASP A 214 -17.30 3.83 -15.75
C ASP A 214 -17.22 2.37 -15.24
N ILE A 215 -16.11 2.00 -14.60
CA ILE A 215 -15.93 0.68 -14.00
C ILE A 215 -16.95 0.48 -12.86
N ILE A 216 -17.16 1.48 -12.01
CA ILE A 216 -18.17 1.40 -10.94
C ILE A 216 -19.54 1.21 -11.54
N HIS A 217 -19.94 2.06 -12.50
CA HIS A 217 -21.25 2.01 -13.11
C HIS A 217 -21.49 0.77 -14.00
N MET A 218 -20.42 0.15 -14.52
CA MET A 218 -20.51 -1.14 -15.23
C MET A 218 -21.08 -2.25 -14.33
N TYR A 219 -20.69 -2.26 -13.04
CA TYR A 219 -21.11 -3.28 -12.09
C TYR A 219 -22.32 -2.86 -11.25
N PHE A 220 -22.46 -1.57 -10.99
CA PHE A 220 -23.53 -1.00 -10.17
C PHE A 220 -24.13 0.21 -10.87
N THR A 221 -25.18 -0.03 -11.65
CA THR A 221 -25.85 1.03 -12.44
C THR A 221 -26.56 2.08 -11.56
N ASP A 222 -26.87 1.73 -10.31
CA ASP A 222 -27.46 2.59 -9.29
C ASP A 222 -26.41 3.24 -8.38
N ALA A 223 -25.13 3.09 -8.67
CA ALA A 223 -24.08 3.67 -7.85
C ALA A 223 -24.18 5.19 -7.80
N ASN A 224 -24.07 5.73 -6.60
CA ASN A 224 -24.01 7.16 -6.34
C ASN A 224 -22.58 7.52 -5.90
N ILE A 225 -21.92 8.37 -6.68
CA ILE A 225 -20.57 8.84 -6.37
C ILE A 225 -20.66 9.84 -5.21
N LEU A 226 -19.96 9.54 -4.11
CA LEU A 226 -19.98 10.34 -2.89
C LEU A 226 -18.81 11.31 -2.82
N GLU A 227 -17.61 10.86 -3.18
CA GLU A 227 -16.40 11.63 -2.97
C GLU A 227 -15.29 11.21 -3.95
N HIS A 228 -14.40 12.15 -4.28
CA HIS A 228 -13.15 11.93 -4.95
C HIS A 228 -12.01 12.37 -4.02
N LYS A 229 -11.05 11.50 -3.77
CA LYS A 229 -9.87 11.78 -2.95
C LYS A 229 -8.60 11.62 -3.78
N ASP A 230 -7.79 12.66 -3.82
CA ASP A 230 -6.49 12.58 -4.49
C ASP A 230 -5.56 11.63 -3.72
N VAL A 231 -4.79 10.85 -4.46
CA VAL A 231 -3.75 9.97 -3.93
C VAL A 231 -2.47 10.15 -4.72
N ARG A 232 -1.31 10.12 -4.05
CA ARG A 232 -0.03 10.31 -4.70
C ARG A 232 1.09 9.54 -4.01
N TRP A 233 2.10 9.20 -4.77
CA TRP A 233 3.35 8.78 -4.17
C TRP A 233 4.00 9.95 -3.44
N TYR A 234 4.30 9.78 -2.16
CA TYR A 234 4.99 10.80 -1.38
C TYR A 234 5.72 10.17 -0.18
N CYS A 235 7.05 10.29 -0.17
CA CYS A 235 7.87 9.76 0.91
C CYS A 235 7.92 10.70 2.13
N GLY A 236 8.10 12.00 1.90
CA GLY A 236 8.21 13.01 2.95
C GLY A 236 9.51 12.95 3.77
N CYS A 237 10.51 12.14 3.36
CA CYS A 237 11.81 12.13 4.03
C CYS A 237 12.62 13.41 3.71
N SER A 238 13.40 13.86 4.68
CA SER A 238 14.29 15.00 4.56
C SER A 238 15.52 14.82 5.43
N HIS A 239 16.56 15.60 5.22
CA HIS A 239 17.74 15.61 6.08
C HIS A 239 17.38 15.94 7.54
N GLU A 240 16.50 16.94 7.74
CA GLU A 240 16.01 17.32 9.08
C GLU A 240 15.25 16.18 9.75
N HIS A 241 14.37 15.49 9.03
CA HIS A 241 13.66 14.32 9.56
C HIS A 241 14.62 13.22 10.07
N TYR A 242 15.72 12.97 9.35
CA TYR A 242 16.72 12.01 9.80
C TYR A 242 17.61 12.56 10.92
N LYS A 243 17.85 13.88 10.97
CA LYS A 243 18.52 14.51 12.11
C LYS A 243 17.71 14.31 13.40
N ASP A 244 16.37 14.50 13.33
CA ASP A 244 15.48 14.23 14.46
C ASP A 244 15.47 12.73 14.85
N ALA A 245 15.50 11.84 13.86
CA ALA A 245 15.58 10.41 14.13
C ALA A 245 16.91 10.02 14.80
N LEU A 246 18.03 10.57 14.37
CA LEU A 246 19.35 10.38 15.02
C LEU A 246 19.34 10.85 16.47
N ALA A 247 18.61 11.93 16.80
CA ALA A 247 18.48 12.42 18.17
C ALA A 247 17.77 11.41 19.11
N THR A 248 17.08 10.40 18.58
CA THR A 248 16.48 9.34 19.40
C THR A 248 17.46 8.24 19.82
N LEU A 249 18.63 8.14 19.16
CA LEU A 249 19.68 7.18 19.51
C LEU A 249 20.25 7.47 20.92
N SER A 250 20.90 6.50 21.54
CA SER A 250 21.58 6.74 22.81
C SER A 250 22.78 7.70 22.64
N GLU A 251 23.16 8.40 23.72
CA GLU A 251 24.36 9.25 23.68
C GLU A 251 25.62 8.43 23.36
N HIS A 252 25.67 7.18 23.84
CA HIS A 252 26.76 6.26 23.57
C HIS A 252 26.89 5.97 22.08
N ASP A 253 25.76 5.59 21.42
CA ASP A 253 25.76 5.25 19.99
C ASP A 253 26.14 6.47 19.13
N LEU A 254 25.61 7.67 19.47
CA LEU A 254 26.00 8.91 18.80
C LEU A 254 27.49 9.21 18.97
N GLN A 255 28.05 9.00 20.19
CA GLN A 255 29.47 9.22 20.45
C GLN A 255 30.35 8.24 19.67
N GLU A 256 29.97 6.96 19.58
CA GLU A 256 30.69 5.98 18.75
C GLU A 256 30.71 6.39 17.28
N MET A 257 29.56 6.86 16.73
CA MET A 257 29.49 7.35 15.34
C MET A 257 30.38 8.59 15.11
N ILE A 258 30.52 9.48 16.12
CA ILE A 258 31.39 10.65 16.05
C ILE A 258 32.86 10.22 16.09
N ASP A 259 33.22 9.30 16.98
CA ASP A 259 34.60 8.84 17.20
C ASP A 259 35.14 8.04 16.00
N ASP A 260 34.27 7.34 15.27
CA ASP A 260 34.63 6.66 14.00
C ASP A 260 35.00 7.66 12.88
N SER A 261 34.71 8.94 13.07
CA SER A 261 35.08 10.07 12.17
C SER A 261 34.63 9.92 10.71
N LYS A 262 33.71 9.00 10.42
CA LYS A 262 33.16 8.78 9.07
C LYS A 262 31.84 9.47 8.84
N GLY A 263 31.19 9.92 9.91
CA GLY A 263 29.81 10.41 9.86
C GLY A 263 28.81 9.26 9.77
N ALA A 264 27.62 9.56 9.27
CA ALA A 264 26.57 8.56 9.04
C ALA A 264 25.95 8.69 7.65
N ASP A 265 25.87 7.57 6.94
CA ASP A 265 25.13 7.46 5.69
C ASP A 265 23.78 6.79 5.98
N ILE A 266 22.69 7.48 5.71
CA ILE A 266 21.34 6.99 5.92
C ILE A 266 20.64 6.85 4.56
N HIS A 267 20.16 5.66 4.29
CA HIS A 267 19.41 5.35 3.08
C HIS A 267 17.92 5.24 3.38
N CYS A 268 17.11 6.01 2.69
CA CYS A 268 15.65 5.95 2.84
C CYS A 268 15.09 4.73 2.11
N GLN A 269 14.56 3.75 2.83
CA GLN A 269 13.98 2.54 2.26
C GLN A 269 12.77 2.82 1.34
N TYR A 270 12.05 3.94 1.52
CA TYR A 270 10.88 4.26 0.71
C TYR A 270 11.20 4.89 -0.65
N CYS A 271 12.24 5.70 -0.75
CA CYS A 271 12.52 6.45 -1.98
C CYS A 271 13.98 6.37 -2.46
N ASN A 272 14.78 5.54 -1.84
CA ASN A 272 16.19 5.30 -2.15
C ASN A 272 17.09 6.55 -2.14
N LYS A 273 16.64 7.67 -1.51
CA LYS A 273 17.49 8.83 -1.28
C LYS A 273 18.51 8.55 -0.19
N GLU A 274 19.72 9.02 -0.42
CA GLU A 274 20.80 8.96 0.54
C GLU A 274 20.95 10.31 1.26
N TYR A 275 21.22 10.26 2.56
CA TYR A 275 21.45 11.38 3.43
C TYR A 275 22.76 11.15 4.17
N GLN A 276 23.68 12.09 4.05
CA GLN A 276 24.98 12.03 4.69
C GLN A 276 25.02 13.02 5.85
N PHE A 277 25.49 12.58 6.99
CA PHE A 277 25.69 13.39 8.18
C PHE A 277 27.16 13.41 8.53
N THR A 278 27.74 14.60 8.59
CA THR A 278 29.14 14.79 9.00
C THR A 278 29.32 14.55 10.49
N PRO A 279 30.55 14.25 10.97
CA PRO A 279 30.82 14.17 12.41
C PRO A 279 30.47 15.45 13.17
N GLU A 280 30.56 16.61 12.54
CA GLU A 280 30.15 17.91 13.10
C GLU A 280 28.66 17.97 13.33
N GLU A 281 27.84 17.53 12.36
CA GLU A 281 26.38 17.49 12.49
C GLU A 281 25.95 16.49 13.58
N LEU A 282 26.61 15.34 13.69
CA LEU A 282 26.36 14.38 14.76
C LEU A 282 26.67 14.95 16.15
N LYS A 283 27.75 15.77 16.27
CA LYS A 283 28.06 16.50 17.51
C LYS A 283 26.97 17.50 17.88
N GLU A 284 26.44 18.23 16.90
CA GLU A 284 25.29 19.14 17.14
C GLU A 284 24.08 18.37 17.66
N VAL A 285 23.77 17.20 17.09
CA VAL A 285 22.64 16.36 17.55
C VAL A 285 22.87 15.90 18.99
N LEU A 286 24.09 15.47 19.34
CA LEU A 286 24.44 15.03 20.69
C LEU A 286 24.32 16.20 21.70
N GLU A 287 24.83 17.39 21.35
CA GLU A 287 24.73 18.58 22.21
C GLU A 287 23.28 19.01 22.43
N LEU A 288 22.43 18.96 21.39
CA LEU A 288 20.99 19.28 21.53
C LEU A 288 20.31 18.30 22.48
N LYS A 289 20.62 17.01 22.37
CA LYS A 289 20.09 15.97 23.25
C LYS A 289 20.48 16.18 24.72
N GLN A 290 21.71 16.62 24.99
CA GLN A 290 22.22 16.86 26.37
C GLN A 290 21.62 18.12 27.02
N ARG A 291 21.05 19.03 26.25
CA ARG A 291 20.41 20.27 26.73
C ARG A 291 18.91 20.13 26.98
N GLY A 292 18.23 19.09 26.47
CA GLY A 292 16.78 18.84 26.57
C GLY A 292 16.45 17.80 27.60
#